data_84b512452fb87f683ad122e6955c19df
#
_entry.id   84b512452fb87f683ad122e6955c19df
#
_cell.length_a   1.000
_cell.length_b   1.000
_cell.length_c   1.000
_cell.angle_alpha   90.00
_cell.angle_beta   90.00
_cell.angle_gamma   90.00
#
_symmetry.space_group_name_H-M   'P 1'
#
loop_
_entity.id
_entity.type
_entity.pdbx_description
1 polymer ?
#
loop_
_entity_poly.entity_id
_entity_poly.type
_entity_poly.pdbx_seq_one_letter_code
_entity_poly.pdbx_strand_id
1 'polypeptide(L)'
;MTDSADNGKRSQLTRRGFLGATSLAVGGGLAGLAGCSSALKSSGSPSSTSGGTIKIGFISPETGQLSVFTQSNGYVLSQVRASLAKGLTVGGKKYSVDIISGDSQSSSARAAAVASQMVQQDSVDLLLATATPETVIPVSSQAEASGVPCVLTICPWEQWYYKSNGSANTFKYSYMYFLGTQEETNLFASVWKTASTDHVVGGLWPDDVDGAGFQKYVTAKAHSLGWKVVPSGAYTDGLSDFTPIISKFKAADVQILHAVPIPPDFITFWRQAHQNGFQPKIASISKALLFPSAADALGPLVQNVMSPLWWTPQFPYKSSLDGTTASAFAANYKTSTGNEWTQPMGFNYAVFEIAVAALKASGDPKNGNAVAHALSTLKGEAITGAYDFATGPVPHVSQVPELLAQWRLVSGSYQLVVVNNSLLPAVPVAGSLELL
;
A
#
# COMPACT_ATOMS: atom_id res chain seq x y z
N MET A 1 60.80 -19.30 -21.06
CA MET A 1 61.68 -18.13 -21.06
C MET A 1 61.00 -17.08 -20.18
N THR A 2 61.59 -16.98 -19.02
CA THR A 2 61.78 -15.85 -18.10
C THR A 2 60.48 -15.16 -17.62
N ASP A 3 59.99 -15.42 -16.45
CA ASP A 3 60.53 -15.15 -15.09
C ASP A 3 60.58 -13.63 -14.79
N SER A 4 59.75 -13.17 -13.91
CA SER A 4 60.15 -12.30 -12.80
C SER A 4 59.00 -12.08 -11.82
N ALA A 5 59.17 -12.58 -10.61
CA ALA A 5 58.46 -12.27 -9.41
C ALA A 5 58.88 -10.87 -8.91
N ASP A 6 57.98 -10.14 -8.25
CA ASP A 6 58.43 -9.28 -7.17
C ASP A 6 57.40 -9.29 -6.01
N ASN A 7 58.03 -9.38 -4.85
CA ASN A 7 57.55 -9.51 -3.48
C ASN A 7 57.33 -8.14 -2.86
N GLY A 8 56.33 -7.95 -2.00
CA GLY A 8 56.32 -6.72 -1.21
C GLY A 8 55.23 -6.58 -0.15
N LYS A 9 55.42 -7.25 0.98
CA LYS A 9 55.19 -6.81 2.39
C LYS A 9 53.76 -6.61 2.92
N ARG A 10 53.34 -7.63 3.67
CA ARG A 10 52.43 -7.53 4.81
C ARG A 10 53.02 -6.64 5.92
N SER A 11 52.24 -5.72 6.46
CA SER A 11 52.50 -5.15 7.80
C SER A 11 51.32 -5.47 8.71
N GLN A 12 51.55 -6.39 9.62
CA GLN A 12 50.78 -6.55 10.86
C GLN A 12 51.15 -5.43 11.81
N LEU A 13 50.16 -4.84 12.46
CA LEU A 13 50.35 -4.06 13.66
C LEU A 13 49.56 -4.64 14.81
N THR A 14 50.33 -5.06 15.78
CA THR A 14 49.99 -5.74 17.02
C THR A 14 49.39 -4.79 18.06
N ARG A 15 48.54 -5.39 18.91
CA ARG A 15 48.03 -4.89 20.20
C ARG A 15 49.18 -4.64 21.19
N ARG A 16 49.05 -3.55 21.97
CA ARG A 16 49.50 -3.33 23.40
C ARG A 16 49.24 -1.84 23.65
N GLY A 17 48.48 -1.33 24.65
CA GLY A 17 48.45 -1.66 26.07
C GLY A 17 49.02 -0.47 26.82
N PHE A 18 48.16 0.33 27.49
CA PHE A 18 48.63 1.24 28.50
C PHE A 18 47.67 1.29 29.70
N LEU A 19 48.17 0.79 30.80
CA LEU A 19 47.62 0.90 32.15
C LEU A 19 48.43 1.98 32.93
N GLY A 20 47.73 2.61 33.83
CA GLY A 20 48.38 3.38 34.96
C GLY A 20 48.11 4.88 34.85
N ALA A 21 47.82 5.66 35.89
CA ALA A 21 48.00 5.46 37.32
C ALA A 21 47.07 6.41 38.11
N THR A 22 46.76 5.99 39.29
CA THR A 22 46.15 6.65 40.44
C THR A 22 46.84 7.92 40.91
N SER A 23 46.07 8.89 41.47
CA SER A 23 46.53 9.64 42.65
C SER A 23 45.35 10.19 43.47
N LEU A 24 45.35 9.81 44.74
CA LEU A 24 44.54 10.31 45.84
C LEU A 24 44.99 11.74 46.25
N ALA A 25 44.05 12.56 46.68
CA ALA A 25 44.29 13.60 47.66
C ALA A 25 43.10 13.78 48.60
N VAL A 26 43.35 13.61 49.88
CA VAL A 26 42.48 13.75 51.05
C VAL A 26 42.64 15.18 51.62
N GLY A 27 41.55 15.73 52.14
CA GLY A 27 41.59 16.95 52.99
C GLY A 27 40.19 17.55 53.05
N GLY A 28 39.46 17.48 53.99
CA GLY A 28 39.26 17.69 55.40
C GLY A 28 38.74 19.11 55.70
N GLY A 29 37.49 19.28 56.24
CA GLY A 29 37.00 20.56 56.74
C GLY A 29 35.49 20.54 57.10
N LEU A 30 35.21 20.27 58.38
CA LEU A 30 33.90 20.47 59.03
C LEU A 30 33.70 21.94 59.41
N ALA A 31 32.54 22.52 59.11
CA ALA A 31 31.87 23.49 59.98
C ALA A 31 30.45 23.70 59.51
N GLY A 32 29.48 23.44 60.40
CA GLY A 32 28.04 23.60 60.20
C GLY A 32 27.60 25.05 60.35
N LEU A 33 26.39 25.28 59.88
CA LEU A 33 25.39 26.17 60.51
C LEU A 33 23.98 25.91 59.93
N ALA A 34 23.05 25.78 60.80
CA ALA A 34 21.61 25.59 60.54
C ALA A 34 21.01 26.88 59.92
N GLY A 35 20.05 26.70 59.02
CA GLY A 35 19.29 27.83 58.48
C GLY A 35 18.13 27.40 57.60
N CYS A 36 16.95 27.38 58.18
CA CYS A 36 15.60 27.57 57.60
C CYS A 36 15.18 26.86 56.33
N SER A 37 14.34 25.87 56.51
CA SER A 37 13.43 25.28 55.50
C SER A 37 12.43 26.31 54.99
N SER A 38 12.56 26.70 53.75
CA SER A 38 11.43 27.18 52.94
C SER A 38 11.11 26.08 51.96
N ALA A 39 10.01 25.38 52.20
CA ALA A 39 9.45 24.41 51.26
C ALA A 39 8.96 25.13 50.01
N LEU A 40 9.84 25.25 49.03
CA LEU A 40 9.40 25.47 47.63
C LEU A 40 8.69 24.20 47.21
N LYS A 41 7.37 24.25 47.17
CA LYS A 41 6.59 23.32 46.38
C LYS A 41 7.08 23.44 44.92
N SER A 42 8.02 22.57 44.53
CA SER A 42 8.24 22.30 43.13
C SER A 42 6.94 21.72 42.61
N SER A 43 6.20 22.50 41.83
CA SER A 43 5.16 21.98 40.93
C SER A 43 5.90 21.02 40.01
N GLY A 44 5.91 19.74 40.38
CA GLY A 44 6.40 18.67 39.57
C GLY A 44 5.56 18.60 38.31
N SER A 45 6.09 19.10 37.19
CA SER A 45 5.59 18.67 35.89
C SER A 45 5.65 17.15 35.90
N PRO A 46 4.59 16.45 35.48
CA PRO A 46 4.61 15.00 35.44
C PRO A 46 5.76 14.59 34.51
N SER A 47 6.82 14.02 35.08
CA SER A 47 7.89 13.42 34.27
C SER A 47 7.25 12.27 33.49
N SER A 48 7.06 12.46 32.22
CA SER A 48 6.55 11.40 31.32
C SER A 48 7.53 10.23 31.41
N THR A 49 7.08 9.12 31.98
CA THR A 49 7.87 7.90 32.06
C THR A 49 8.21 7.45 30.63
N SER A 50 9.49 7.24 30.33
CA SER A 50 9.90 6.73 29.02
C SER A 50 9.34 5.33 28.81
N GLY A 51 8.62 5.12 27.73
CA GLY A 51 8.06 3.82 27.32
C GLY A 51 9.01 3.00 26.42
N GLY A 52 10.15 3.58 26.01
CA GLY A 52 11.05 2.95 25.04
C GLY A 52 10.74 3.33 23.60
N THR A 53 11.06 2.46 22.66
CA THR A 53 10.86 2.66 21.21
C THR A 53 9.80 1.69 20.66
N ILE A 54 8.78 2.20 19.97
CA ILE A 54 7.88 1.41 19.14
C ILE A 54 8.53 1.24 17.78
N LYS A 55 8.63 0.01 17.29
CA LYS A 55 9.19 -0.31 15.99
C LYS A 55 8.08 -0.77 15.04
N ILE A 56 7.92 -0.09 13.91
CA ILE A 56 6.95 -0.41 12.87
C ILE A 56 7.69 -0.89 11.64
N GLY A 57 7.46 -2.14 11.22
CA GLY A 57 7.96 -2.68 9.97
C GLY A 57 7.03 -2.31 8.83
N PHE A 58 7.54 -1.77 7.72
CA PHE A 58 6.80 -1.47 6.50
C PHE A 58 7.40 -2.21 5.32
N ILE A 59 6.64 -3.13 4.72
CA ILE A 59 7.09 -4.00 3.64
C ILE A 59 6.33 -3.67 2.36
N SER A 60 7.07 -3.39 1.30
CA SER A 60 6.54 -2.96 0.00
C SER A 60 7.49 -3.39 -1.13
N PRO A 61 7.01 -3.50 -2.39
CA PRO A 61 7.85 -3.87 -3.53
C PRO A 61 8.63 -2.65 -4.06
N GLU A 62 9.69 -2.24 -3.36
CA GLU A 62 10.52 -1.09 -3.77
C GLU A 62 11.27 -1.34 -5.07
N THR A 63 11.52 -2.61 -5.41
CA THR A 63 12.15 -3.03 -6.66
C THR A 63 11.36 -4.14 -7.34
N GLY A 64 11.65 -4.40 -8.63
CA GLY A 64 10.96 -5.40 -9.45
C GLY A 64 9.76 -4.84 -10.21
N GLN A 65 8.92 -5.73 -10.75
CA GLN A 65 7.84 -5.38 -11.69
C GLN A 65 6.71 -4.56 -11.05
N LEU A 66 6.56 -4.62 -9.72
CA LEU A 66 5.54 -3.90 -8.96
C LEU A 66 6.06 -2.60 -8.34
N SER A 67 7.31 -2.20 -8.60
CA SER A 67 7.93 -1.01 -7.98
C SER A 67 7.20 0.30 -8.28
N VAL A 68 6.41 0.36 -9.34
CA VAL A 68 5.57 1.53 -9.64
C VAL A 68 4.59 1.86 -8.52
N PHE A 69 4.14 0.86 -7.72
CA PHE A 69 3.24 1.07 -6.58
C PHE A 69 3.90 1.81 -5.42
N THR A 70 5.22 1.91 -5.43
CA THR A 70 6.02 2.50 -4.34
C THR A 70 6.71 3.80 -4.72
N GLN A 71 6.44 4.35 -5.90
CA GLN A 71 7.04 5.60 -6.40
C GLN A 71 6.97 6.76 -5.39
N SER A 72 5.93 6.81 -4.59
CA SER A 72 5.71 7.85 -3.58
C SER A 72 6.22 7.47 -2.17
N ASN A 73 6.71 6.25 -1.95
CA ASN A 73 7.03 5.76 -0.60
C ASN A 73 8.11 6.59 0.11
N GLY A 74 9.12 7.06 -0.60
CA GLY A 74 10.13 7.95 -0.01
C GLY A 74 9.51 9.22 0.59
N TYR A 75 8.55 9.83 -0.12
CA TYR A 75 7.80 10.97 0.38
C TYR A 75 6.86 10.58 1.52
N VAL A 76 6.06 9.53 1.36
CA VAL A 76 5.15 9.01 2.39
C VAL A 76 5.89 8.78 3.70
N LEU A 77 6.99 8.04 3.67
CA LEU A 77 7.81 7.75 4.86
C LEU A 77 8.40 9.02 5.49
N SER A 78 8.79 10.01 4.67
CA SER A 78 9.28 11.28 5.20
C SER A 78 8.20 12.05 5.97
N GLN A 79 6.97 12.10 5.46
CA GLN A 79 5.84 12.76 6.12
C GLN A 79 5.42 12.04 7.40
N VAL A 80 5.35 10.69 7.35
CA VAL A 80 5.04 9.89 8.55
C VAL A 80 6.10 10.09 9.64
N ARG A 81 7.39 10.01 9.28
CA ARG A 81 8.47 10.25 10.24
C ARG A 81 8.43 11.65 10.84
N ALA A 82 8.13 12.67 10.02
CA ALA A 82 7.96 14.05 10.51
C ALA A 82 6.80 14.17 11.51
N SER A 83 5.64 13.57 11.19
CA SER A 83 4.46 13.57 12.06
C SER A 83 4.72 12.84 13.38
N LEU A 84 5.57 11.80 13.36
CA LEU A 84 5.91 10.99 14.54
C LEU A 84 7.20 11.40 15.26
N ALA A 85 7.87 12.47 14.81
CA ALA A 85 9.15 12.91 15.37
C ALA A 85 9.09 13.25 16.89
N LYS A 86 7.92 13.65 17.38
CA LYS A 86 7.68 13.91 18.80
C LYS A 86 7.37 12.64 19.61
N GLY A 87 7.30 11.47 18.95
CA GLY A 87 6.91 10.20 19.53
C GLY A 87 5.41 10.09 19.78
N LEU A 88 5.00 8.98 20.40
CA LEU A 88 3.61 8.67 20.74
C LEU A 88 3.46 8.57 22.26
N THR A 89 2.36 9.09 22.79
CA THR A 89 1.97 8.83 24.19
C THR A 89 0.90 7.74 24.21
N VAL A 90 1.17 6.61 24.86
CA VAL A 90 0.28 5.47 25.00
C VAL A 90 0.29 5.00 26.45
N GLY A 91 -0.89 4.80 27.05
CA GLY A 91 -1.00 4.37 28.46
C GLY A 91 -0.25 5.30 29.44
N GLY A 92 -0.16 6.59 29.15
CA GLY A 92 0.55 7.58 29.99
C GLY A 92 2.09 7.55 29.84
N LYS A 93 2.66 6.67 29.00
CA LYS A 93 4.08 6.59 28.70
C LYS A 93 4.40 7.21 27.35
N LYS A 94 5.55 7.85 27.24
CA LYS A 94 6.04 8.42 25.97
C LYS A 94 7.00 7.45 25.28
N TYR A 95 6.71 7.12 24.04
CA TYR A 95 7.51 6.22 23.19
C TYR A 95 8.12 7.01 22.03
N SER A 96 9.36 6.75 21.69
CA SER A 96 9.87 7.07 20.34
C SER A 96 9.30 6.09 19.33
N VAL A 97 9.27 6.48 18.05
CA VAL A 97 8.80 5.60 16.96
C VAL A 97 9.93 5.43 15.96
N ASP A 98 10.22 4.20 15.60
CA ASP A 98 11.15 3.83 14.55
C ASP A 98 10.40 3.08 13.43
N ILE A 99 10.67 3.46 12.17
CA ILE A 99 10.04 2.85 11.00
C ILE A 99 11.12 2.16 10.17
N ILE A 100 11.03 0.83 10.11
CA ILE A 100 11.95 -0.05 9.40
C ILE A 100 11.30 -0.44 8.08
N SER A 101 11.89 -0.03 6.96
CA SER A 101 11.39 -0.36 5.63
C SER A 101 12.05 -1.62 5.07
N GLY A 102 11.27 -2.46 4.39
CA GLY A 102 11.76 -3.67 3.75
C GLY A 102 11.26 -3.82 2.33
N ASP A 103 12.16 -4.21 1.44
CA ASP A 103 11.86 -4.45 0.03
C ASP A 103 11.48 -5.91 -0.22
N SER A 104 10.23 -6.14 -0.67
CA SER A 104 9.77 -7.47 -1.09
C SER A 104 10.32 -7.89 -2.46
N GLN A 105 10.94 -6.98 -3.21
CA GLN A 105 11.46 -7.23 -4.55
C GLN A 105 10.41 -7.81 -5.51
N SER A 106 9.14 -7.45 -5.33
CA SER A 106 8.00 -8.00 -6.08
C SER A 106 7.91 -9.53 -6.03
N SER A 107 8.35 -10.14 -4.92
CA SER A 107 8.45 -11.59 -4.73
C SER A 107 7.81 -12.03 -3.42
N SER A 108 6.88 -12.98 -3.49
CA SER A 108 6.21 -13.57 -2.32
C SER A 108 7.20 -14.23 -1.35
N ALA A 109 8.20 -14.92 -1.86
CA ALA A 109 9.22 -15.54 -1.04
C ALA A 109 10.08 -14.50 -0.31
N ARG A 110 10.44 -13.41 -0.99
CA ARG A 110 11.20 -12.31 -0.38
C ARG A 110 10.36 -11.56 0.64
N ALA A 111 9.09 -11.29 0.34
CA ALA A 111 8.16 -10.65 1.28
C ALA A 111 8.06 -11.43 2.60
N ALA A 112 7.88 -12.76 2.53
CA ALA A 112 7.89 -13.62 3.71
C ALA A 112 9.23 -13.58 4.48
N ALA A 113 10.35 -13.63 3.77
CA ALA A 113 11.68 -13.58 4.38
C ALA A 113 11.95 -12.25 5.10
N VAL A 114 11.58 -11.12 4.48
CA VAL A 114 11.70 -9.78 5.07
C VAL A 114 10.81 -9.64 6.31
N ALA A 115 9.56 -10.10 6.25
CA ALA A 115 8.66 -10.10 7.40
C ALA A 115 9.24 -10.92 8.57
N SER A 116 9.72 -12.13 8.27
CA SER A 116 10.38 -12.98 9.28
C SER A 116 11.61 -12.33 9.90
N GLN A 117 12.46 -11.68 9.09
CA GLN A 117 13.62 -10.92 9.57
C GLN A 117 13.19 -9.79 10.51
N MET A 118 12.22 -8.95 10.10
CA MET A 118 11.73 -7.84 10.92
C MET A 118 11.18 -8.29 12.26
N VAL A 119 10.48 -9.43 12.28
CA VAL A 119 9.96 -10.01 13.53
C VAL A 119 11.08 -10.57 14.41
N GLN A 120 11.96 -11.40 13.84
CA GLN A 120 12.93 -12.17 14.62
C GLN A 120 14.18 -11.38 14.99
N GLN A 121 14.67 -10.52 14.12
CA GLN A 121 15.93 -9.79 14.31
C GLN A 121 15.70 -8.34 14.74
N ASP A 122 14.76 -7.65 14.06
CA ASP A 122 14.50 -6.24 14.35
C ASP A 122 13.52 -6.05 15.53
N SER A 123 12.75 -7.11 15.89
CA SER A 123 11.75 -7.12 16.96
C SER A 123 10.73 -6.01 16.78
N VAL A 124 10.07 -5.97 15.62
CA VAL A 124 9.01 -5.00 15.34
C VAL A 124 7.76 -5.29 16.17
N ASP A 125 7.08 -4.23 16.59
CA ASP A 125 5.85 -4.31 17.39
C ASP A 125 4.59 -4.42 16.52
N LEU A 126 4.69 -3.96 15.27
CA LEU A 126 3.61 -3.96 14.28
C LEU A 126 4.19 -4.03 12.88
N LEU A 127 3.57 -4.80 12.00
CA LEU A 127 3.89 -4.88 10.58
C LEU A 127 2.87 -4.13 9.74
N LEU A 128 3.33 -3.51 8.68
CA LEU A 128 2.52 -2.93 7.62
C LEU A 128 2.96 -3.55 6.29
N ALA A 129 2.00 -3.86 5.41
CA ALA A 129 2.34 -4.31 4.06
C ALA A 129 1.41 -3.72 3.01
N THR A 130 1.99 -3.47 1.84
CA THR A 130 1.27 -2.88 0.70
C THR A 130 1.70 -3.54 -0.62
N ALA A 131 0.83 -3.45 -1.60
CA ALA A 131 1.00 -3.77 -3.01
C ALA A 131 1.73 -5.09 -3.30
N THR A 132 1.12 -6.00 -3.70
CA THR A 132 -0.17 -6.52 -4.11
C THR A 132 -0.41 -7.84 -3.34
N PRO A 133 -1.25 -8.79 -3.72
CA PRO A 133 -1.34 -10.08 -3.02
C PRO A 133 0.03 -10.75 -2.81
N GLU A 134 0.97 -10.59 -3.75
CA GLU A 134 2.32 -11.17 -3.71
C GLU A 134 3.16 -10.68 -2.53
N THR A 135 2.95 -9.44 -2.07
CA THR A 135 3.61 -8.91 -0.87
C THR A 135 2.74 -9.12 0.38
N VAL A 136 1.46 -8.78 0.28
CA VAL A 136 0.53 -8.67 1.40
C VAL A 136 0.23 -10.02 2.05
N ILE A 137 -0.08 -11.05 1.25
CA ILE A 137 -0.45 -12.38 1.77
C ILE A 137 0.71 -13.05 2.51
N PRO A 138 1.95 -13.10 1.99
CA PRO A 138 3.08 -13.68 2.73
C PRO A 138 3.41 -12.92 4.02
N VAL A 139 3.34 -11.59 4.02
CA VAL A 139 3.57 -10.78 5.23
C VAL A 139 2.51 -11.07 6.28
N SER A 140 1.23 -11.10 5.89
CA SER A 140 0.12 -11.49 6.77
C SER A 140 0.34 -12.86 7.40
N SER A 141 0.77 -13.84 6.60
CA SER A 141 1.04 -15.19 7.08
C SER A 141 2.15 -15.24 8.13
N GLN A 142 3.22 -14.45 7.94
CA GLN A 142 4.30 -14.34 8.93
C GLN A 142 3.85 -13.60 10.21
N ALA A 143 3.03 -12.55 10.06
CA ALA A 143 2.44 -11.82 11.18
C ALA A 143 1.57 -12.74 12.06
N GLU A 144 0.68 -13.53 11.44
CA GLU A 144 -0.17 -14.51 12.13
C GLU A 144 0.66 -15.58 12.86
N ALA A 145 1.66 -16.15 12.19
CA ALA A 145 2.52 -17.17 12.76
C ALA A 145 3.36 -16.68 13.96
N SER A 146 3.69 -15.38 13.96
CA SER A 146 4.55 -14.78 14.97
C SER A 146 3.78 -14.03 16.07
N GLY A 147 2.46 -13.87 15.94
CA GLY A 147 1.65 -13.11 16.89
C GLY A 147 1.90 -11.60 16.86
N VAL A 148 2.39 -11.05 15.74
CA VAL A 148 2.66 -9.62 15.55
C VAL A 148 1.47 -9.00 14.81
N PRO A 149 0.87 -7.91 15.32
CA PRO A 149 -0.20 -7.20 14.63
C PRO A 149 0.25 -6.71 13.26
N CYS A 150 -0.68 -6.76 12.28
CA CYS A 150 -0.39 -6.36 10.91
C CYS A 150 -1.55 -5.60 10.30
N VAL A 151 -1.27 -4.45 9.68
CA VAL A 151 -2.24 -3.69 8.89
C VAL A 151 -1.82 -3.73 7.42
N LEU A 152 -2.75 -4.09 6.56
CA LEU A 152 -2.56 -4.45 5.17
C LEU A 152 -3.37 -3.54 4.27
N THR A 153 -2.85 -3.25 3.07
CA THR A 153 -3.57 -2.48 2.05
C THR A 153 -3.12 -2.86 0.63
N ILE A 154 -3.83 -2.34 -0.37
CA ILE A 154 -3.57 -2.52 -1.81
C ILE A 154 -3.48 -4.01 -2.18
N CYS A 155 -4.41 -4.76 -1.65
CA CYS A 155 -4.74 -6.12 -2.02
C CYS A 155 -6.25 -6.24 -1.84
N PRO A 156 -7.03 -6.58 -2.86
CA PRO A 156 -8.46 -6.77 -2.70
C PRO A 156 -8.74 -7.76 -1.58
N TRP A 157 -9.64 -7.38 -0.69
CA TRP A 157 -9.80 -8.12 0.57
C TRP A 157 -10.22 -9.57 0.37
N GLU A 158 -10.97 -9.90 -0.69
CA GLU A 158 -11.40 -11.27 -0.96
C GLU A 158 -10.24 -12.19 -1.28
N GLN A 159 -9.21 -11.71 -2.01
CA GLN A 159 -8.03 -12.48 -2.36
C GLN A 159 -7.16 -12.80 -1.14
N TRP A 160 -7.17 -11.92 -0.15
CA TRP A 160 -6.50 -12.17 1.12
C TRP A 160 -7.33 -13.03 2.06
N TYR A 161 -8.66 -12.77 2.12
CA TYR A 161 -9.56 -13.39 3.10
C TYR A 161 -9.93 -14.81 2.76
N TYR A 162 -10.17 -15.12 1.47
CA TYR A 162 -10.57 -16.45 1.05
C TYR A 162 -9.41 -17.27 0.48
N LYS A 163 -9.37 -18.57 0.85
CA LYS A 163 -8.48 -19.56 0.24
C LYS A 163 -8.94 -19.88 -1.19
N SER A 164 -8.09 -20.52 -1.97
CA SER A 164 -8.40 -20.97 -3.33
C SER A 164 -9.65 -21.87 -3.42
N ASN A 165 -9.94 -22.62 -2.35
CA ASN A 165 -11.16 -23.46 -2.26
C ASN A 165 -12.41 -22.67 -1.81
N GLY A 166 -12.31 -21.34 -1.62
CA GLY A 166 -13.40 -20.47 -1.21
C GLY A 166 -13.70 -20.43 0.28
N SER A 167 -13.00 -21.24 1.11
CA SER A 167 -13.16 -21.14 2.57
C SER A 167 -12.45 -19.90 3.12
N ALA A 168 -13.01 -19.30 4.18
CA ALA A 168 -12.37 -18.19 4.87
C ALA A 168 -11.08 -18.60 5.56
N ASN A 169 -10.08 -17.71 5.55
CA ASN A 169 -8.96 -17.79 6.47
C ASN A 169 -9.42 -17.41 7.89
N THR A 170 -8.64 -17.83 8.88
CA THR A 170 -8.82 -17.40 10.27
C THR A 170 -7.67 -16.50 10.64
N PHE A 171 -7.98 -15.25 10.92
CA PHE A 171 -7.01 -14.24 11.32
C PHE A 171 -7.21 -13.86 12.79
N LYS A 172 -6.12 -13.45 13.43
CA LYS A 172 -6.11 -12.90 14.77
C LYS A 172 -5.35 -11.57 14.84
N TYR A 173 -4.30 -11.44 14.06
CA TYR A 173 -3.36 -10.32 14.12
C TYR A 173 -3.37 -9.45 12.87
N SER A 174 -3.87 -9.93 11.74
CA SER A 174 -3.86 -9.24 10.45
C SER A 174 -5.19 -8.58 10.14
N TYR A 175 -5.15 -7.35 9.63
CA TYR A 175 -6.30 -6.52 9.31
C TYR A 175 -6.11 -5.88 7.95
N MET A 176 -7.13 -5.97 7.10
CA MET A 176 -7.12 -5.45 5.74
C MET A 176 -7.93 -4.15 5.64
N TYR A 177 -7.31 -3.10 5.15
CA TYR A 177 -7.93 -1.83 4.82
C TYR A 177 -7.80 -1.57 3.31
N PHE A 178 -8.75 -2.05 2.54
CA PHE A 178 -8.77 -1.86 1.09
C PHE A 178 -10.15 -2.16 0.50
N LEU A 179 -10.29 -1.94 -0.82
CA LEU A 179 -11.49 -2.26 -1.59
C LEU A 179 -11.63 -3.77 -1.85
N GLY A 180 -12.78 -4.16 -2.41
CA GLY A 180 -13.08 -5.53 -2.81
C GLY A 180 -13.22 -5.69 -4.31
N THR A 181 -12.81 -6.85 -4.82
CA THR A 181 -12.95 -7.21 -6.24
C THR A 181 -14.40 -7.25 -6.69
N GLN A 182 -15.29 -7.70 -5.82
CA GLN A 182 -16.72 -7.78 -6.16
C GLN A 182 -17.32 -6.40 -6.34
N GLU A 183 -16.97 -5.43 -5.48
CA GLU A 183 -17.44 -4.05 -5.59
C GLU A 183 -16.87 -3.37 -6.84
N GLU A 184 -15.57 -3.48 -7.09
CA GLU A 184 -14.95 -2.94 -8.30
C GLU A 184 -15.61 -3.52 -9.55
N THR A 185 -15.84 -4.83 -9.58
CA THR A 185 -16.59 -5.49 -10.67
C THR A 185 -18.00 -4.94 -10.83
N ASN A 186 -18.73 -4.74 -9.73
CA ASN A 186 -20.08 -4.18 -9.76
C ASN A 186 -20.08 -2.74 -10.27
N LEU A 187 -19.09 -1.97 -9.86
CA LEU A 187 -18.94 -0.57 -10.26
C LEU A 187 -18.64 -0.48 -11.77
N PHE A 188 -17.70 -1.26 -12.31
CA PHE A 188 -17.46 -1.37 -13.75
C PHE A 188 -18.73 -1.80 -14.51
N ALA A 189 -19.39 -2.86 -14.05
CA ALA A 189 -20.61 -3.35 -14.70
C ALA A 189 -21.75 -2.34 -14.68
N SER A 190 -21.81 -1.43 -13.70
CA SER A 190 -22.77 -0.34 -13.67
C SER A 190 -22.61 0.61 -14.85
N VAL A 191 -21.36 0.86 -15.24
CA VAL A 191 -21.01 1.72 -16.39
C VAL A 191 -21.15 0.95 -17.71
N TRP A 192 -20.72 -0.31 -17.79
CA TRP A 192 -20.87 -1.11 -19.01
C TRP A 192 -22.33 -1.18 -19.51
N LYS A 193 -23.28 -1.25 -18.57
CA LYS A 193 -24.73 -1.30 -18.89
C LYS A 193 -25.26 -0.01 -19.53
N THR A 194 -24.57 1.11 -19.42
CA THR A 194 -25.01 2.38 -20.02
C THR A 194 -24.61 2.52 -21.48
N ALA A 195 -23.71 1.67 -21.96
CA ALA A 195 -23.18 1.72 -23.31
C ALA A 195 -23.87 0.71 -24.25
N SER A 196 -24.06 1.10 -25.51
CA SER A 196 -24.57 0.20 -26.54
C SER A 196 -23.46 -0.73 -27.03
N THR A 197 -23.47 -1.96 -26.52
CA THR A 197 -22.50 -3.03 -26.88
C THR A 197 -23.23 -4.33 -27.16
N ASP A 198 -22.54 -5.32 -27.75
CA ASP A 198 -23.08 -6.67 -27.95
C ASP A 198 -22.95 -7.56 -26.71
N HIS A 199 -22.58 -6.96 -25.57
CA HIS A 199 -22.48 -7.64 -24.27
C HIS A 199 -21.48 -8.81 -24.26
N VAL A 200 -20.38 -8.69 -25.04
CA VAL A 200 -19.27 -9.63 -25.05
C VAL A 200 -18.11 -9.02 -24.26
N VAL A 201 -17.78 -9.59 -23.12
CA VAL A 201 -16.72 -9.16 -22.21
C VAL A 201 -15.47 -10.00 -22.45
N GLY A 202 -14.39 -9.38 -22.89
CA GLY A 202 -13.05 -9.98 -22.92
C GLY A 202 -12.35 -9.79 -21.57
N GLY A 203 -11.77 -10.84 -21.05
CA GLY A 203 -11.01 -10.78 -19.80
C GLY A 203 -9.54 -11.03 -20.00
N LEU A 204 -8.69 -10.04 -19.79
CA LEU A 204 -7.23 -10.17 -19.76
C LEU A 204 -6.79 -10.32 -18.30
N TRP A 205 -6.71 -11.58 -17.85
CA TRP A 205 -6.41 -11.94 -16.47
C TRP A 205 -5.14 -12.78 -16.40
N PRO A 206 -4.08 -12.31 -15.70
CA PRO A 206 -2.86 -13.10 -15.51
C PRO A 206 -3.12 -14.34 -14.63
N ASP A 207 -2.19 -15.29 -14.67
CA ASP A 207 -2.22 -16.48 -13.82
C ASP A 207 -1.61 -16.15 -12.43
N ASP A 208 -2.24 -15.20 -11.77
CA ASP A 208 -1.91 -14.74 -10.42
C ASP A 208 -3.18 -14.69 -9.53
N VAL A 209 -3.01 -14.30 -8.28
CA VAL A 209 -4.12 -14.23 -7.31
C VAL A 209 -5.16 -13.18 -7.72
N ASP A 210 -4.73 -12.03 -8.24
CA ASP A 210 -5.62 -10.98 -8.73
C ASP A 210 -6.40 -11.44 -9.98
N GLY A 211 -5.69 -11.99 -10.97
CA GLY A 211 -6.30 -12.48 -12.20
C GLY A 211 -7.36 -13.54 -11.95
N ALA A 212 -7.07 -14.50 -11.06
CA ALA A 212 -8.04 -15.52 -10.65
C ALA A 212 -9.27 -14.91 -9.94
N GLY A 213 -9.05 -13.93 -9.05
CA GLY A 213 -10.11 -13.22 -8.35
C GLY A 213 -11.03 -12.46 -9.31
N PHE A 214 -10.46 -11.62 -10.17
CA PHE A 214 -11.23 -10.86 -11.15
C PHE A 214 -11.93 -11.76 -12.17
N GLN A 215 -11.28 -12.80 -12.67
CA GLN A 215 -11.93 -13.78 -13.55
C GLN A 215 -13.18 -14.35 -12.91
N LYS A 216 -13.12 -14.75 -11.63
CA LYS A 216 -14.26 -15.28 -10.89
C LYS A 216 -15.41 -14.26 -10.81
N TYR A 217 -15.15 -13.07 -10.30
CA TYR A 217 -16.21 -12.08 -10.04
C TYR A 217 -16.75 -11.43 -11.31
N VAL A 218 -15.89 -11.09 -12.28
CA VAL A 218 -16.32 -10.54 -13.58
C VAL A 218 -17.14 -11.56 -14.38
N THR A 219 -16.71 -12.83 -14.39
CA THR A 219 -17.47 -13.90 -15.08
C THR A 219 -18.83 -14.09 -14.42
N ALA A 220 -18.89 -14.19 -13.10
CA ALA A 220 -20.15 -14.34 -12.37
C ALA A 220 -21.08 -13.14 -12.61
N LYS A 221 -20.56 -11.93 -12.60
CA LYS A 221 -21.32 -10.71 -12.85
C LYS A 221 -21.86 -10.65 -14.28
N ALA A 222 -21.02 -10.88 -15.27
CA ALA A 222 -21.41 -10.89 -16.67
C ALA A 222 -22.50 -11.95 -16.95
N HIS A 223 -22.34 -13.15 -16.43
CA HIS A 223 -23.35 -14.22 -16.56
C HIS A 223 -24.68 -13.84 -15.86
N SER A 224 -24.64 -13.17 -14.71
CA SER A 224 -25.85 -12.69 -14.04
C SER A 224 -26.64 -11.64 -14.86
N LEU A 225 -25.96 -11.00 -15.80
CA LEU A 225 -26.53 -10.04 -16.76
C LEU A 225 -26.93 -10.69 -18.10
N GLY A 226 -26.71 -12.00 -18.26
CA GLY A 226 -26.91 -12.71 -19.52
C GLY A 226 -25.87 -12.44 -20.59
N TRP A 227 -24.68 -11.95 -20.19
CA TRP A 227 -23.61 -11.55 -21.08
C TRP A 227 -22.59 -12.67 -21.28
N LYS A 228 -21.91 -12.63 -22.44
CA LYS A 228 -20.86 -13.58 -22.79
C LYS A 228 -19.51 -13.13 -22.25
N VAL A 229 -18.69 -14.08 -21.77
CA VAL A 229 -17.31 -13.83 -21.33
C VAL A 229 -16.34 -14.63 -22.19
N VAL A 230 -15.26 -13.97 -22.59
CA VAL A 230 -14.16 -14.54 -23.36
C VAL A 230 -12.86 -14.30 -22.57
N PRO A 231 -12.42 -15.27 -21.75
CA PRO A 231 -11.17 -15.11 -20.99
C PRO A 231 -9.95 -15.20 -21.91
N SER A 232 -8.87 -14.50 -21.56
CA SER A 232 -7.56 -14.61 -22.27
C SER A 232 -7.05 -16.06 -22.32
N GLY A 233 -7.30 -16.81 -21.29
CA GLY A 233 -6.55 -17.98 -20.88
C GLY A 233 -5.45 -17.58 -19.91
N ALA A 234 -4.85 -18.56 -19.25
CA ALA A 234 -3.73 -18.33 -18.34
C ALA A 234 -2.53 -17.75 -19.07
N TYR A 235 -1.93 -16.70 -18.54
CA TYR A 235 -0.64 -16.16 -18.95
C TYR A 235 0.12 -15.64 -17.73
N THR A 236 1.44 -15.74 -17.77
CA THR A 236 2.31 -15.29 -16.68
C THR A 236 2.72 -13.84 -16.93
N ASP A 237 2.85 -13.05 -15.87
CA ASP A 237 3.36 -11.68 -15.93
C ASP A 237 4.72 -11.62 -16.63
N GLY A 238 4.92 -10.58 -17.44
CA GLY A 238 6.08 -10.40 -18.30
C GLY A 238 5.92 -11.02 -19.70
N LEU A 239 4.70 -11.39 -20.11
CA LEU A 239 4.42 -11.87 -21.46
C LEU A 239 4.76 -10.77 -22.48
N SER A 240 5.57 -11.10 -23.49
CA SER A 240 6.01 -10.16 -24.51
C SER A 240 5.16 -10.16 -25.79
N ASP A 241 4.39 -11.25 -26.04
CA ASP A 241 3.54 -11.40 -27.22
C ASP A 241 2.11 -11.75 -26.83
N PHE A 242 1.21 -10.77 -26.96
CA PHE A 242 -0.22 -10.91 -26.70
C PHE A 242 -1.04 -11.18 -27.97
N THR A 243 -0.41 -11.34 -29.14
CA THR A 243 -1.11 -11.53 -30.42
C THR A 243 -2.11 -12.69 -30.42
N PRO A 244 -1.85 -13.86 -29.80
CA PRO A 244 -2.83 -14.94 -29.74
C PRO A 244 -4.10 -14.55 -28.95
N ILE A 245 -3.94 -13.83 -27.83
CA ILE A 245 -5.04 -13.35 -26.99
C ILE A 245 -5.84 -12.29 -27.76
N ILE A 246 -5.18 -11.36 -28.41
CA ILE A 246 -5.80 -10.32 -29.23
C ILE A 246 -6.62 -10.94 -30.37
N SER A 247 -6.05 -11.92 -31.06
CA SER A 247 -6.75 -12.66 -32.14
C SER A 247 -8.02 -13.36 -31.63
N LYS A 248 -7.97 -13.97 -30.44
CA LYS A 248 -9.10 -14.59 -29.78
C LYS A 248 -10.20 -13.56 -29.46
N PHE A 249 -9.84 -12.39 -28.94
CA PHE A 249 -10.80 -11.34 -28.63
C PHE A 249 -11.46 -10.77 -29.88
N LYS A 250 -10.70 -10.56 -30.95
CA LYS A 250 -11.23 -10.14 -32.26
C LYS A 250 -12.19 -11.17 -32.84
N ALA A 251 -11.81 -12.44 -32.86
CA ALA A 251 -12.66 -13.52 -33.40
C ALA A 251 -13.97 -13.69 -32.63
N ALA A 252 -14.02 -13.27 -31.36
CA ALA A 252 -15.19 -13.34 -30.52
C ALA A 252 -16.00 -12.02 -30.48
N ASP A 253 -15.60 -11.00 -31.24
CA ASP A 253 -16.19 -9.67 -31.26
C ASP A 253 -16.31 -9.03 -29.85
N VAL A 254 -15.22 -9.05 -29.10
CA VAL A 254 -15.15 -8.45 -27.76
C VAL A 254 -15.32 -6.94 -27.86
N GLN A 255 -16.38 -6.40 -27.24
CA GLN A 255 -16.66 -4.96 -27.22
C GLN A 255 -16.41 -4.32 -25.85
N ILE A 256 -16.31 -5.11 -24.79
CA ILE A 256 -15.96 -4.67 -23.45
C ILE A 256 -14.70 -5.44 -23.05
N LEU A 257 -13.60 -4.72 -22.80
CA LEU A 257 -12.39 -5.31 -22.24
C LEU A 257 -12.36 -5.03 -20.73
N HIS A 258 -12.16 -6.06 -19.93
CA HIS A 258 -11.74 -5.96 -18.54
C HIS A 258 -10.35 -6.56 -18.38
N ALA A 259 -9.44 -5.85 -17.67
CA ALA A 259 -8.08 -6.30 -17.52
C ALA A 259 -7.49 -5.94 -16.15
N VAL A 260 -6.63 -6.85 -15.62
CA VAL A 260 -5.92 -6.65 -14.34
C VAL A 260 -4.43 -7.02 -14.43
N PRO A 261 -3.75 -6.79 -15.56
CA PRO A 261 -2.31 -7.06 -15.66
C PRO A 261 -1.50 -6.08 -14.80
N ILE A 262 -0.21 -6.37 -14.64
CA ILE A 262 0.75 -5.38 -14.18
C ILE A 262 0.93 -4.27 -15.22
N PRO A 263 1.35 -3.04 -14.85
CA PRO A 263 1.45 -1.92 -15.79
C PRO A 263 2.29 -2.18 -17.04
N PRO A 264 3.49 -2.80 -17.00
CA PRO A 264 4.26 -3.09 -18.20
C PRO A 264 3.54 -4.00 -19.21
N ASP A 265 2.83 -5.00 -18.71
CA ASP A 265 2.09 -5.96 -19.53
C ASP A 265 0.90 -5.31 -20.23
N PHE A 266 0.16 -4.45 -19.48
CA PHE A 266 -0.93 -3.71 -20.11
C PHE A 266 -0.44 -2.77 -21.22
N ILE A 267 0.66 -2.06 -21.01
CA ILE A 267 1.25 -1.20 -22.01
C ILE A 267 1.61 -2.00 -23.27
N THR A 268 2.22 -3.16 -23.09
CA THR A 268 2.59 -4.07 -24.20
C THR A 268 1.35 -4.59 -24.93
N PHE A 269 0.39 -5.15 -24.17
CA PHE A 269 -0.88 -5.65 -24.71
C PHE A 269 -1.62 -4.56 -25.50
N TRP A 270 -1.79 -3.39 -24.92
CA TRP A 270 -2.61 -2.33 -25.50
C TRP A 270 -2.03 -1.77 -26.78
N ARG A 271 -0.69 -1.63 -26.86
CA ARG A 271 0.00 -1.28 -28.11
C ARG A 271 -0.18 -2.35 -29.19
N GLN A 272 0.00 -3.61 -28.84
CA GLN A 272 -0.22 -4.72 -29.78
C GLN A 272 -1.68 -4.83 -30.20
N ALA A 273 -2.63 -4.57 -29.30
CA ALA A 273 -4.06 -4.55 -29.59
C ALA A 273 -4.38 -3.53 -30.70
N HIS A 274 -3.90 -2.31 -30.55
CA HIS A 274 -4.09 -1.27 -31.57
C HIS A 274 -3.41 -1.61 -32.90
N GLN A 275 -2.15 -2.10 -32.86
CA GLN A 275 -1.41 -2.53 -34.06
C GLN A 275 -2.12 -3.64 -34.82
N ASN A 276 -2.80 -4.54 -34.11
CA ASN A 276 -3.56 -5.65 -34.68
C ASN A 276 -5.03 -5.29 -34.96
N GLY A 277 -5.45 -4.03 -34.79
CA GLY A 277 -6.80 -3.56 -35.07
C GLY A 277 -7.86 -4.14 -34.11
N PHE A 278 -7.51 -4.38 -32.86
CA PHE A 278 -8.46 -4.68 -31.79
C PHE A 278 -8.81 -3.38 -31.06
N GLN A 279 -10.06 -2.98 -31.15
CA GLN A 279 -10.59 -1.75 -30.56
C GLN A 279 -11.94 -2.07 -29.93
N PRO A 280 -11.99 -2.45 -28.65
CA PRO A 280 -13.25 -2.60 -27.93
C PRO A 280 -13.91 -1.22 -27.74
N LYS A 281 -15.21 -1.17 -27.53
CA LYS A 281 -15.92 0.09 -27.22
C LYS A 281 -15.60 0.62 -25.83
N ILE A 282 -15.30 -0.29 -24.90
CA ILE A 282 -14.94 0.03 -23.52
C ILE A 282 -13.71 -0.78 -23.11
N ALA A 283 -12.75 -0.12 -22.49
CA ALA A 283 -11.66 -0.79 -21.79
C ALA A 283 -11.65 -0.35 -20.31
N SER A 284 -11.84 -1.31 -19.41
CA SER A 284 -11.88 -1.15 -17.96
C SER A 284 -10.67 -1.84 -17.36
N ILE A 285 -9.68 -1.03 -16.97
CA ILE A 285 -8.36 -1.52 -16.57
C ILE A 285 -8.18 -1.25 -15.09
N SER A 286 -8.04 -2.31 -14.31
CA SER A 286 -7.85 -2.23 -12.88
C SER A 286 -6.44 -1.72 -12.52
N LYS A 287 -5.63 -2.48 -11.82
CA LYS A 287 -4.35 -2.04 -11.22
C LYS A 287 -3.29 -1.47 -12.19
N ALA A 288 -3.41 -1.68 -13.49
CA ALA A 288 -2.38 -1.27 -14.45
C ALA A 288 -2.36 0.23 -14.77
N LEU A 289 -3.47 0.94 -14.63
CA LEU A 289 -3.59 2.35 -15.03
C LEU A 289 -3.86 3.31 -13.87
N LEU A 290 -3.28 3.02 -12.72
CA LEU A 290 -3.35 3.87 -11.52
C LEU A 290 -2.31 5.00 -11.51
N PHE A 291 -1.44 5.03 -12.52
CA PHE A 291 -0.20 5.82 -12.53
C PHE A 291 -0.15 6.75 -13.73
N PRO A 292 0.13 8.06 -13.55
CA PRO A 292 0.35 8.99 -14.66
C PRO A 292 1.45 8.50 -15.62
N SER A 293 2.52 7.90 -15.11
CA SER A 293 3.61 7.34 -15.92
C SER A 293 3.16 6.24 -16.90
N ALA A 294 2.17 5.42 -16.53
CA ALA A 294 1.61 4.41 -17.41
C ALA A 294 0.74 5.04 -18.51
N ALA A 295 -0.04 6.06 -18.15
CA ALA A 295 -0.83 6.83 -19.11
C ALA A 295 0.07 7.57 -20.11
N ASP A 296 1.11 8.23 -19.64
CA ASP A 296 2.09 8.93 -20.48
C ASP A 296 2.82 7.96 -21.44
N ALA A 297 3.16 6.76 -20.95
CA ALA A 297 3.77 5.73 -21.80
C ALA A 297 2.86 5.26 -22.94
N LEU A 298 1.56 5.28 -22.75
CA LEU A 298 0.57 4.94 -23.78
C LEU A 298 0.29 6.14 -24.72
N GLY A 299 0.45 7.36 -24.22
CA GLY A 299 0.15 8.57 -25.00
C GLY A 299 -1.31 8.58 -25.48
N PRO A 300 -1.58 8.90 -26.76
CA PRO A 300 -2.94 8.96 -27.29
C PRO A 300 -3.78 7.67 -27.13
N LEU A 301 -3.13 6.52 -26.97
CA LEU A 301 -3.81 5.24 -26.80
C LEU A 301 -4.54 5.09 -25.47
N VAL A 302 -4.26 5.97 -24.49
CA VAL A 302 -4.93 5.92 -23.17
C VAL A 302 -6.24 6.70 -23.15
N GLN A 303 -6.50 7.50 -24.19
CA GLN A 303 -7.71 8.33 -24.25
C GLN A 303 -8.97 7.48 -24.05
N ASN A 304 -9.83 7.88 -23.12
CA ASN A 304 -11.09 7.22 -22.72
C ASN A 304 -10.95 5.83 -22.10
N VAL A 305 -9.73 5.32 -21.88
CA VAL A 305 -9.54 4.08 -21.12
C VAL A 305 -9.96 4.32 -19.67
N MET A 306 -10.81 3.43 -19.15
CA MET A 306 -11.36 3.54 -17.80
C MET A 306 -10.42 2.88 -16.79
N SER A 307 -10.27 3.50 -15.63
CA SER A 307 -9.53 3.00 -14.47
C SER A 307 -10.37 3.18 -13.21
N PRO A 308 -10.26 2.30 -12.21
CA PRO A 308 -10.75 2.61 -10.89
C PRO A 308 -9.98 3.81 -10.32
N LEU A 309 -10.61 4.54 -9.44
CA LEU A 309 -10.00 5.66 -8.75
C LEU A 309 -10.08 5.42 -7.25
N TRP A 310 -9.02 4.82 -6.70
CA TRP A 310 -8.90 4.41 -5.31
C TRP A 310 -8.68 5.58 -4.37
N TRP A 311 -7.95 6.58 -4.82
CA TRP A 311 -7.66 7.81 -4.10
C TRP A 311 -7.38 8.96 -5.08
N THR A 312 -7.77 10.17 -4.67
CA THR A 312 -7.57 11.40 -5.45
C THR A 312 -7.41 12.60 -4.51
N PRO A 313 -6.71 13.67 -4.93
CA PRO A 313 -6.67 14.94 -4.20
C PRO A 313 -8.04 15.55 -3.91
N GLN A 314 -9.07 15.12 -4.62
CA GLN A 314 -10.45 15.60 -4.42
C GLN A 314 -11.18 14.90 -3.27
N PHE A 315 -10.59 13.89 -2.63
CA PHE A 315 -11.19 13.24 -1.47
C PHE A 315 -11.37 14.26 -0.33
N PRO A 316 -12.54 14.26 0.35
CA PRO A 316 -12.85 15.25 1.38
C PRO A 316 -12.16 14.97 2.72
N TYR A 317 -11.24 14.01 2.75
CA TYR A 317 -10.59 13.52 3.96
C TYR A 317 -9.27 14.22 4.23
N LYS A 318 -8.80 14.08 5.46
CA LYS A 318 -7.53 14.63 5.94
C LYS A 318 -6.78 13.62 6.80
N SER A 319 -5.47 13.78 6.85
CA SER A 319 -4.59 12.97 7.70
C SER A 319 -4.99 13.08 9.18
N SER A 320 -5.13 11.95 9.84
CA SER A 320 -5.31 11.85 11.28
C SER A 320 -4.01 12.05 12.08
N LEU A 321 -2.84 12.05 11.40
CA LEU A 321 -1.55 12.28 12.04
C LEU A 321 -1.25 13.78 12.23
N ASP A 322 -1.57 14.62 11.23
CA ASP A 322 -1.18 16.02 11.19
C ASP A 322 -2.24 17.00 10.65
N GLY A 323 -3.39 16.46 10.18
CA GLY A 323 -4.49 17.26 9.64
C GLY A 323 -4.31 17.69 8.18
N THR A 324 -3.27 17.22 7.48
CA THR A 324 -3.04 17.53 6.05
C THR A 324 -4.20 16.96 5.21
N THR A 325 -4.81 17.78 4.35
CA THR A 325 -5.87 17.32 3.43
C THR A 325 -5.30 16.51 2.28
N ALA A 326 -6.13 15.65 1.65
CA ALA A 326 -5.73 14.88 0.46
C ALA A 326 -5.17 15.80 -0.65
N SER A 327 -5.81 16.96 -0.87
CA SER A 327 -5.36 17.96 -1.83
C SER A 327 -3.98 18.53 -1.48
N ALA A 328 -3.77 18.94 -0.23
CA ALA A 328 -2.49 19.47 0.21
C ALA A 328 -1.37 18.40 0.15
N PHE A 329 -1.69 17.15 0.50
CA PHE A 329 -0.74 16.03 0.47
C PHE A 329 -0.23 15.78 -0.95
N ALA A 330 -1.12 15.75 -1.94
CA ALA A 330 -0.76 15.61 -3.35
C ALA A 330 0.03 16.82 -3.89
N ALA A 331 -0.40 18.04 -3.55
CA ALA A 331 0.28 19.26 -3.98
C ALA A 331 1.71 19.37 -3.39
N ASN A 332 1.88 18.99 -2.13
CA ASN A 332 3.19 18.96 -1.47
C ASN A 332 4.11 17.89 -2.08
N TYR A 333 3.56 16.73 -2.45
CA TYR A 333 4.30 15.71 -3.18
C TYR A 333 4.84 16.26 -4.50
N LYS A 334 3.98 16.86 -5.31
CA LYS A 334 4.37 17.47 -6.60
C LYS A 334 5.42 18.56 -6.40
N THR A 335 5.25 19.41 -5.42
CA THR A 335 6.20 20.51 -5.14
C THR A 335 7.56 20.00 -4.72
N SER A 336 7.61 18.92 -3.90
CA SER A 336 8.86 18.40 -3.35
C SER A 336 9.60 17.46 -4.28
N THR A 337 8.90 16.78 -5.20
CA THR A 337 9.48 15.73 -6.06
C THR A 337 9.46 16.06 -7.56
N GLY A 338 8.61 16.99 -7.98
CA GLY A 338 8.33 17.25 -9.40
C GLY A 338 7.39 16.24 -10.05
N ASN A 339 6.99 15.18 -9.33
CA ASN A 339 6.15 14.10 -9.87
C ASN A 339 4.67 14.35 -9.60
N GLU A 340 3.80 13.86 -10.47
CA GLU A 340 2.37 13.79 -10.20
C GLU A 340 2.07 12.73 -9.14
N TRP A 341 0.99 12.94 -8.38
CA TRP A 341 0.52 12.00 -7.38
C TRP A 341 0.10 10.67 -7.99
N THR A 342 0.18 9.60 -7.21
CA THR A 342 -0.28 8.26 -7.58
C THR A 342 -1.36 7.80 -6.61
N GLN A 343 -2.27 6.95 -7.06
CA GLN A 343 -3.36 6.46 -6.21
C GLN A 343 -2.86 5.66 -5.00
N PRO A 344 -1.82 4.80 -5.11
CA PRO A 344 -1.25 4.10 -3.95
C PRO A 344 -0.73 5.01 -2.84
N MET A 345 -0.34 6.25 -3.15
CA MET A 345 0.23 7.19 -2.18
C MET A 345 -0.67 7.41 -0.97
N GLY A 346 -1.97 7.58 -1.19
CA GLY A 346 -2.93 7.78 -0.11
C GLY A 346 -3.02 6.54 0.81
N PHE A 347 -3.09 5.36 0.22
CA PHE A 347 -3.18 4.09 0.97
C PHE A 347 -1.89 3.74 1.71
N ASN A 348 -0.73 3.96 1.08
CA ASN A 348 0.57 3.76 1.71
C ASN A 348 0.77 4.69 2.92
N TYR A 349 0.12 5.86 2.94
CA TYR A 349 0.09 6.73 4.10
C TYR A 349 -0.96 6.27 5.13
N ALA A 350 -2.15 5.90 4.70
CA ALA A 350 -3.29 5.55 5.56
C ALA A 350 -3.01 4.35 6.49
N VAL A 351 -2.21 3.36 6.05
CA VAL A 351 -1.86 2.23 6.92
C VAL A 351 -1.07 2.67 8.17
N PHE A 352 -0.27 3.73 8.06
CA PHE A 352 0.42 4.32 9.22
C PHE A 352 -0.56 5.05 10.14
N GLU A 353 -1.57 5.72 9.58
CA GLU A 353 -2.61 6.38 10.36
C GLU A 353 -3.38 5.36 11.22
N ILE A 354 -3.79 4.25 10.59
CA ILE A 354 -4.49 3.15 11.26
C ILE A 354 -3.59 2.49 12.31
N ALA A 355 -2.31 2.24 11.98
CA ALA A 355 -1.34 1.68 12.90
C ALA A 355 -1.17 2.55 14.15
N VAL A 356 -1.00 3.87 13.97
CA VAL A 356 -0.85 4.82 15.08
C VAL A 356 -2.12 4.88 15.94
N ALA A 357 -3.30 4.84 15.30
CA ALA A 357 -4.57 4.80 16.02
C ALA A 357 -4.70 3.52 16.85
N ALA A 358 -4.35 2.36 16.29
CA ALA A 358 -4.36 1.06 16.98
C ALA A 358 -3.38 1.02 18.15
N LEU A 359 -2.16 1.49 17.97
CA LEU A 359 -1.14 1.58 19.02
C LEU A 359 -1.60 2.46 20.18
N LYS A 360 -2.23 3.61 19.87
CA LYS A 360 -2.79 4.49 20.91
C LYS A 360 -3.96 3.84 21.65
N ALA A 361 -4.87 3.18 20.92
CA ALA A 361 -6.05 2.53 21.46
C ALA A 361 -5.72 1.29 22.32
N SER A 362 -4.60 0.63 22.06
CA SER A 362 -4.18 -0.60 22.77
C SER A 362 -3.86 -0.40 24.24
N GLY A 363 -3.49 0.83 24.64
CA GLY A 363 -2.98 1.13 25.99
C GLY A 363 -1.60 0.52 26.31
N ASP A 364 -1.18 -0.49 25.55
CA ASP A 364 0.13 -1.13 25.64
C ASP A 364 0.65 -1.49 24.24
N PRO A 365 1.43 -0.61 23.59
CA PRO A 365 1.85 -0.78 22.21
C PRO A 365 2.90 -1.89 22.01
N LYS A 366 3.45 -2.44 23.10
CA LYS A 366 4.39 -3.56 23.09
C LYS A 366 3.71 -4.92 23.23
N ASN A 367 2.41 -4.94 23.49
CA ASN A 367 1.63 -6.15 23.61
C ASN A 367 0.83 -6.41 22.32
N GLY A 368 1.30 -7.34 21.50
CA GLY A 368 0.67 -7.68 20.21
C GLY A 368 -0.80 -8.09 20.35
N ASN A 369 -1.19 -8.78 21.43
CA ASN A 369 -2.61 -9.12 21.67
C ASN A 369 -3.45 -7.87 21.98
N ALA A 370 -2.92 -6.91 22.74
CA ALA A 370 -3.62 -5.66 23.03
C ALA A 370 -3.80 -4.81 21.76
N VAL A 371 -2.79 -4.74 20.91
CA VAL A 371 -2.87 -4.01 19.62
C VAL A 371 -3.84 -4.71 18.67
N ALA A 372 -3.79 -6.04 18.53
CA ALA A 372 -4.73 -6.81 17.71
C ALA A 372 -6.17 -6.66 18.21
N HIS A 373 -6.39 -6.68 19.55
CA HIS A 373 -7.71 -6.43 20.12
C HIS A 373 -8.19 -5.00 19.82
N ALA A 374 -7.31 -4.00 19.93
CA ALA A 374 -7.65 -2.63 19.56
C ALA A 374 -8.06 -2.52 18.09
N LEU A 375 -7.31 -3.16 17.16
CA LEU A 375 -7.65 -3.21 15.73
C LEU A 375 -9.04 -3.82 15.49
N SER A 376 -9.44 -4.86 16.20
CA SER A 376 -10.71 -5.57 15.94
C SER A 376 -11.96 -4.70 16.13
N THR A 377 -11.86 -3.61 16.87
CA THR A 377 -12.95 -2.67 17.14
C THR A 377 -12.63 -1.25 16.68
N LEU A 378 -11.48 -1.08 16.01
CA LEU A 378 -10.98 0.24 15.62
C LEU A 378 -11.85 0.83 14.52
N LYS A 379 -12.22 2.10 14.73
CA LYS A 379 -12.90 2.93 13.73
C LYS A 379 -12.36 4.35 13.79
N GLY A 380 -12.36 5.00 12.64
CA GLY A 380 -11.86 6.36 12.49
C GLY A 380 -11.85 6.83 11.06
N GLU A 381 -11.03 7.82 10.78
CA GLU A 381 -10.86 8.38 9.45
C GLU A 381 -9.37 8.51 9.14
N ALA A 382 -9.01 8.14 7.93
CA ALA A 382 -7.69 8.32 7.33
C ALA A 382 -7.81 9.22 6.10
N ILE A 383 -6.69 9.60 5.52
CA ILE A 383 -6.65 10.44 4.31
C ILE A 383 -7.34 9.82 3.08
N THR A 384 -7.62 8.52 3.13
CA THR A 384 -8.30 7.74 2.09
C THR A 384 -9.78 7.49 2.39
N GLY A 385 -10.25 7.81 3.59
CA GLY A 385 -11.63 7.60 4.01
C GLY A 385 -11.79 7.01 5.39
N ALA A 386 -13.03 6.77 5.76
CA ALA A 386 -13.37 6.13 7.02
C ALA A 386 -12.91 4.66 7.04
N TYR A 387 -12.54 4.19 8.23
CA TYR A 387 -12.33 2.77 8.51
C TYR A 387 -13.14 2.33 9.73
N ASP A 388 -13.68 1.11 9.64
CA ASP A 388 -14.40 0.45 10.74
C ASP A 388 -14.20 -1.07 10.62
N PHE A 389 -13.31 -1.63 11.44
CA PHE A 389 -13.04 -3.06 11.45
C PHE A 389 -14.09 -3.88 12.22
N ALA A 390 -14.97 -3.21 12.97
CA ALA A 390 -16.06 -3.88 13.69
C ALA A 390 -17.25 -4.21 12.77
N THR A 391 -17.48 -3.41 11.72
CA THR A 391 -18.66 -3.50 10.85
C THR A 391 -18.31 -3.72 9.37
N GLY A 392 -17.09 -4.15 9.09
CA GLY A 392 -16.65 -4.47 7.71
C GLY A 392 -17.42 -5.64 7.07
N PRO A 393 -17.21 -5.91 5.77
CA PRO A 393 -17.92 -6.96 5.05
C PRO A 393 -17.71 -8.35 5.63
N VAL A 394 -16.55 -8.56 6.22
CA VAL A 394 -16.15 -9.77 6.96
C VAL A 394 -15.26 -9.36 8.14
N PRO A 395 -15.06 -10.21 9.16
CA PRO A 395 -14.13 -9.90 10.25
C PRO A 395 -12.73 -9.52 9.73
N HIS A 396 -12.06 -8.59 10.41
CA HIS A 396 -10.71 -8.11 10.08
C HIS A 396 -10.59 -7.26 8.79
N VAL A 397 -11.70 -6.92 8.15
CA VAL A 397 -11.71 -6.10 6.94
C VAL A 397 -12.44 -4.79 7.18
N SER A 398 -11.81 -3.69 6.81
CA SER A 398 -12.47 -2.41 6.63
C SER A 398 -12.38 -2.02 5.17
N GLN A 399 -13.53 -2.04 4.50
CA GLN A 399 -13.62 -1.74 3.08
C GLN A 399 -13.75 -0.23 2.85
N VAL A 400 -13.11 0.25 1.79
CA VAL A 400 -13.18 1.65 1.35
C VAL A 400 -13.98 1.76 0.05
N PRO A 401 -14.69 2.88 -0.16
CA PRO A 401 -15.32 3.17 -1.43
C PRO A 401 -14.28 3.53 -2.49
N GLU A 402 -14.61 3.27 -3.75
CA GLU A 402 -13.86 3.69 -4.91
C GLU A 402 -14.76 4.41 -5.92
N LEU A 403 -14.13 5.05 -6.89
CA LEU A 403 -14.77 5.76 -8.00
C LEU A 403 -14.34 5.12 -9.31
N LEU A 404 -14.99 5.49 -10.42
CA LEU A 404 -14.45 5.23 -11.76
C LEU A 404 -14.10 6.53 -12.45
N ALA A 405 -12.97 6.51 -13.14
CA ALA A 405 -12.50 7.61 -13.95
C ALA A 405 -12.04 7.13 -15.32
N GLN A 406 -12.00 8.01 -16.29
CA GLN A 406 -11.37 7.79 -17.58
C GLN A 406 -10.15 8.68 -17.73
N TRP A 407 -9.09 8.14 -18.32
CA TRP A 407 -7.94 8.92 -18.73
C TRP A 407 -8.33 9.81 -19.91
N ARG A 408 -8.19 11.12 -19.75
CA ARG A 408 -8.53 12.10 -20.79
C ARG A 408 -7.45 13.16 -20.90
N LEU A 409 -7.25 13.63 -22.11
CA LEU A 409 -6.36 14.77 -22.35
C LEU A 409 -7.05 16.06 -21.86
N VAL A 410 -6.54 16.61 -20.77
CA VAL A 410 -7.04 17.86 -20.17
C VAL A 410 -5.90 18.85 -20.07
N SER A 411 -6.03 20.00 -20.70
CA SER A 411 -5.01 21.07 -20.70
C SER A 411 -3.60 20.60 -21.05
N GLY A 412 -3.48 19.64 -21.98
CA GLY A 412 -2.21 19.15 -22.49
C GLY A 412 -1.57 17.99 -21.71
N SER A 413 -2.22 17.47 -20.67
CA SER A 413 -1.77 16.26 -19.93
C SER A 413 -2.91 15.27 -19.79
N TYR A 414 -2.59 13.97 -19.66
CA TYR A 414 -3.58 12.94 -19.36
C TYR A 414 -3.94 12.99 -17.87
N GLN A 415 -5.23 13.09 -17.58
CA GLN A 415 -5.77 13.15 -16.22
C GLN A 415 -6.94 12.19 -16.07
N LEU A 416 -7.16 11.72 -14.85
CA LEU A 416 -8.32 10.90 -14.48
C LEU A 416 -9.54 11.79 -14.28
N VAL A 417 -10.50 11.72 -15.19
CA VAL A 417 -11.79 12.43 -15.14
C VAL A 417 -12.82 11.49 -14.54
N VAL A 418 -13.38 11.85 -13.37
CA VAL A 418 -14.38 11.03 -12.66
C VAL A 418 -15.64 10.92 -13.49
N VAL A 419 -16.05 9.68 -13.80
CA VAL A 419 -17.26 9.36 -14.58
C VAL A 419 -18.33 8.63 -13.76
N ASN A 420 -17.96 8.05 -12.61
CA ASN A 420 -18.90 7.44 -11.67
C ASN A 420 -18.40 7.64 -10.23
N ASN A 421 -19.26 8.23 -9.38
CA ASN A 421 -19.00 8.50 -7.97
C ASN A 421 -20.06 7.88 -7.04
N SER A 422 -20.78 6.87 -7.51
CA SER A 422 -21.93 6.31 -6.78
C SER A 422 -21.59 5.80 -5.37
N LEU A 423 -20.35 5.36 -5.13
CA LEU A 423 -19.89 4.91 -3.82
C LEU A 423 -19.33 6.03 -2.94
N LEU A 424 -18.99 7.20 -3.52
CA LEU A 424 -18.51 8.37 -2.79
C LEU A 424 -19.02 9.67 -3.44
N PRO A 425 -20.32 10.03 -3.28
CA PRO A 425 -20.93 11.18 -3.92
C PRO A 425 -20.32 12.53 -3.54
N ALA A 426 -19.53 12.59 -2.47
CA ALA A 426 -18.80 13.80 -2.06
C ALA A 426 -17.73 14.23 -3.07
N VAL A 427 -17.24 13.33 -3.93
CA VAL A 427 -16.36 13.68 -5.04
C VAL A 427 -17.22 13.91 -6.29
N PRO A 428 -17.14 15.08 -6.92
CA PRO A 428 -18.03 15.39 -8.05
C PRO A 428 -17.68 14.57 -9.29
N VAL A 429 -18.69 14.16 -10.05
CA VAL A 429 -18.51 13.65 -11.42
C VAL A 429 -18.06 14.82 -12.30
N ALA A 430 -16.99 14.61 -13.07
CA ALA A 430 -16.35 15.62 -13.91
C ALA A 430 -16.61 15.40 -15.43
N GLY A 431 -17.17 14.25 -15.80
CA GLY A 431 -17.51 13.93 -17.19
C GLY A 431 -18.48 12.74 -17.29
N SER A 432 -19.13 12.58 -18.46
CA SER A 432 -19.87 11.40 -18.81
C SER A 432 -18.94 10.30 -19.34
N LEU A 433 -19.40 9.06 -19.39
CA LEU A 433 -18.70 7.99 -20.09
C LEU A 433 -18.51 8.34 -21.58
N GLU A 434 -17.30 8.22 -22.08
CA GLU A 434 -16.97 8.28 -23.51
C GLU A 434 -16.43 6.94 -23.96
N LEU A 435 -16.87 6.49 -25.16
CA LEU A 435 -16.37 5.25 -25.76
C LEU A 435 -14.98 5.46 -26.39
N LEU A 436 -14.25 4.36 -26.58
CA LEU A 436 -12.96 4.33 -27.26
C LEU A 436 -13.10 4.58 -28.76
#